data_00bb613842d0cb21e520c0c911ba56f5
#
_entry.id   00bb613842d0cb21e520c0c911ba56f5
#
_cell.length_a   1.000
_cell.length_b   1.000
_cell.length_c   1.000
_cell.angle_alpha   90.00
_cell.angle_beta   90.00
_cell.angle_gamma   90.00
#
_symmetry.space_group_name_H-M   'P 1'
#
loop_
_entity.id
_entity.type
_entity.pdbx_description
1 polymer ?
#
loop_
_entity_poly.entity_id
_entity_poly.type
_entity_poly.pdbx_seq_one_letter_code
_entity_poly.pdbx_strand_id
1 'polypeptide(L)'
;MMRLALTTSLLCLLTGVLSAQQLQLPTANHALFDAPADFFQFVDRNFDGAKTTPWEGGQFGFVRDPRRIGSRIAYARFHEGLDIKPLQRDAKGNPQDEVGAIADGVVVYAAASSGLSNYGRYIVVRHDWGGSPYFSLYAHLAASRVSAGQKVQAGTTLGILGYTGSGIDQRRAHVHVELNLFLSSRFEAWHAANFSTPNHHGVYNGLNLIGLDLQALYLAQKKKPSLTAANAVKATESGYRVAVPGDAEMEILKNYPWLLEGTHPAGKPASWEVTFSPWGLPLAVKASTTAVTAPFLTWVKDAGIPHYTHTRGCVTGSGSTGKLTADGLRFVKLACGWF
;
A
#
# COMPACT_ATOMS: atom_id res chain seq x y z
N MET A 1 61.12 0.19 -36.20
CA MET A 1 60.32 1.25 -35.55
C MET A 1 58.91 0.80 -35.49
N MET A 2 58.49 0.28 -34.33
CA MET A 2 57.16 -0.30 -34.12
C MET A 2 56.31 0.72 -33.35
N ARG A 3 55.24 1.26 -33.97
CA ARG A 3 54.32 2.22 -33.34
C ARG A 3 53.27 1.45 -32.52
N LEU A 4 53.32 1.65 -31.23
CA LEU A 4 52.32 1.15 -30.27
C LEU A 4 51.10 2.08 -30.35
N ALA A 5 49.96 1.56 -30.76
CA ALA A 5 48.67 2.28 -30.71
C ALA A 5 48.03 2.03 -29.35
N LEU A 6 47.93 3.08 -28.53
CA LEU A 6 47.17 3.08 -27.30
C LEU A 6 45.66 3.26 -27.65
N THR A 7 44.87 2.24 -27.47
CA THR A 7 43.39 2.33 -27.51
C THR A 7 42.87 2.71 -26.13
N THR A 8 42.45 3.95 -25.99
CA THR A 8 41.79 4.45 -24.78
C THR A 8 40.31 4.03 -24.82
N SER A 9 39.96 3.03 -24.05
CA SER A 9 38.55 2.65 -23.85
C SER A 9 37.86 3.66 -22.93
N LEU A 10 36.97 4.46 -23.49
CA LEU A 10 36.13 5.40 -22.77
C LEU A 10 35.00 4.61 -22.09
N LEU A 11 35.13 4.36 -20.78
CA LEU A 11 34.08 3.75 -19.95
C LEU A 11 33.02 4.82 -19.69
N CYS A 12 31.94 4.83 -20.49
CA CYS A 12 30.75 5.63 -20.21
C CYS A 12 30.03 5.05 -18.97
N LEU A 13 30.30 5.66 -17.82
CA LEU A 13 29.46 5.51 -16.64
C LEU A 13 28.09 6.14 -16.95
N LEU A 14 27.12 5.31 -17.35
CA LEU A 14 25.71 5.68 -17.36
C LEU A 14 25.27 5.86 -15.89
N THR A 15 25.43 7.07 -15.36
CA THR A 15 24.72 7.50 -14.17
C THR A 15 23.25 7.61 -14.54
N GLY A 16 22.51 6.52 -14.36
CA GLY A 16 21.04 6.54 -14.45
C GLY A 16 20.53 7.56 -13.43
N VAL A 17 20.15 8.74 -13.89
CA VAL A 17 19.39 9.68 -13.08
C VAL A 17 18.10 8.95 -12.73
N LEU A 18 17.94 8.56 -11.46
CA LEU A 18 16.70 8.06 -10.90
C LEU A 18 15.66 9.18 -11.03
N SER A 19 15.01 9.27 -12.20
CA SER A 19 13.91 10.20 -12.41
C SER A 19 12.78 9.78 -11.49
N ALA A 20 12.38 10.66 -10.58
CA ALA A 20 11.20 10.43 -9.78
C ALA A 20 10.00 10.32 -10.72
N GLN A 21 9.24 9.22 -10.62
CA GLN A 21 8.03 9.05 -11.39
C GLN A 21 6.96 10.01 -10.86
N GLN A 22 6.61 11.03 -11.63
CA GLN A 22 5.48 11.90 -11.31
C GLN A 22 4.18 11.14 -11.56
N LEU A 23 3.34 11.03 -10.52
CA LEU A 23 2.07 10.34 -10.60
C LEU A 23 0.98 11.24 -11.20
N GLN A 24 0.11 10.66 -12.04
CA GLN A 24 -1.11 11.29 -12.51
C GLN A 24 -2.30 10.89 -11.64
N LEU A 25 -3.30 11.77 -11.49
CA LEU A 25 -4.57 11.37 -10.89
C LEU A 25 -5.27 10.37 -11.81
N PRO A 26 -5.94 9.33 -11.25
CA PRO A 26 -6.51 8.25 -12.04
C PRO A 26 -7.84 8.61 -12.72
N THR A 27 -8.40 9.78 -12.45
CA THR A 27 -9.65 10.27 -13.06
C THR A 27 -9.53 11.75 -13.41
N ALA A 28 -10.50 12.28 -14.13
CA ALA A 28 -10.61 13.71 -14.42
C ALA A 28 -10.95 14.56 -13.17
N ASN A 29 -11.22 13.96 -12.02
CA ASN A 29 -11.46 14.69 -10.78
C ASN A 29 -10.13 15.17 -10.18
N HIS A 30 -9.86 16.48 -10.29
CA HIS A 30 -8.64 17.11 -9.80
C HIS A 30 -8.84 17.87 -8.47
N ALA A 31 -10.01 17.75 -7.85
CA ALA A 31 -10.37 18.51 -6.62
C ALA A 31 -9.53 18.14 -5.39
N LEU A 32 -8.71 17.08 -5.45
CA LEU A 32 -7.76 16.72 -4.38
C LEU A 32 -6.95 17.92 -3.88
N PHE A 33 -6.57 18.83 -4.77
CA PHE A 33 -5.63 19.90 -4.48
C PHE A 33 -6.27 21.17 -3.92
N ASP A 34 -7.54 21.39 -4.21
CA ASP A 34 -8.19 22.68 -3.95
C ASP A 34 -9.50 22.52 -3.15
N ALA A 35 -10.23 21.42 -3.35
CA ALA A 35 -11.53 21.15 -2.75
C ALA A 35 -11.68 19.65 -2.39
N PRO A 36 -10.95 19.13 -1.39
CA PRO A 36 -10.90 17.68 -1.10
C PRO A 36 -12.27 17.09 -0.77
N ALA A 37 -13.22 17.86 -0.25
CA ALA A 37 -14.60 17.44 -0.07
C ALA A 37 -15.31 17.09 -1.40
N ASP A 38 -14.82 17.60 -2.51
CA ASP A 38 -15.31 17.32 -3.86
C ASP A 38 -14.52 16.22 -4.57
N PHE A 39 -13.40 15.83 -4.01
CA PHE A 39 -12.59 14.70 -4.50
C PHE A 39 -13.03 13.36 -3.89
N PHE A 40 -13.13 13.30 -2.56
CA PHE A 40 -13.36 12.06 -1.85
C PHE A 40 -14.81 11.63 -1.80
N GLN A 41 -15.06 10.36 -2.06
CA GLN A 41 -16.35 9.73 -1.83
C GLN A 41 -16.62 9.67 -0.33
N PHE A 42 -17.82 10.10 0.09
CA PHE A 42 -18.20 10.09 1.48
C PHE A 42 -18.41 8.67 2.03
N VAL A 43 -18.14 8.51 3.32
CA VAL A 43 -18.55 7.34 4.11
C VAL A 43 -19.35 7.88 5.31
N ASP A 44 -20.54 7.30 5.55
CA ASP A 44 -21.34 7.68 6.72
C ASP A 44 -20.54 7.43 8.01
N ARG A 45 -20.34 8.51 8.78
CA ARG A 45 -19.52 8.51 10.00
C ARG A 45 -20.30 9.04 11.21
N ASN A 46 -21.64 8.93 11.16
CA ASN A 46 -22.49 9.37 12.28
C ASN A 46 -22.16 8.56 13.52
N PHE A 47 -21.83 9.24 14.59
CA PHE A 47 -21.42 8.58 15.82
C PHE A 47 -21.75 9.43 17.03
N ASP A 48 -22.66 8.92 17.91
CA ASP A 48 -22.90 9.40 19.28
C ASP A 48 -23.06 10.94 19.37
N GLY A 49 -23.87 11.52 18.47
CA GLY A 49 -24.11 12.97 18.39
C GLY A 49 -22.92 13.83 17.95
N ALA A 50 -21.77 13.22 17.65
CA ALA A 50 -20.61 13.97 17.18
C ALA A 50 -20.80 14.45 15.74
N LYS A 51 -20.46 15.73 15.49
CA LYS A 51 -20.31 16.25 14.13
C LYS A 51 -19.11 15.56 13.48
N THR A 52 -19.36 14.89 12.36
CA THR A 52 -18.31 14.26 11.56
C THR A 52 -18.21 14.92 10.19
N THR A 53 -17.10 14.66 9.50
CA THR A 53 -16.87 15.12 8.13
C THR A 53 -16.88 13.88 7.20
N PRO A 54 -18.04 13.50 6.59
CA PRO A 54 -18.20 12.21 5.90
C PRO A 54 -17.21 11.97 4.76
N TRP A 55 -16.79 13.01 4.00
CA TRP A 55 -15.85 12.87 2.91
C TRP A 55 -14.44 12.43 3.37
N GLU A 56 -14.06 12.74 4.63
CA GLU A 56 -12.79 12.26 5.19
C GLU A 56 -12.72 10.73 5.26
N GLY A 57 -13.88 10.03 5.27
CA GLY A 57 -13.92 8.58 5.20
C GLY A 57 -13.44 7.97 3.88
N GLY A 58 -13.27 8.79 2.83
CA GLY A 58 -12.67 8.41 1.55
C GLY A 58 -11.15 8.60 1.48
N GLN A 59 -10.55 9.21 2.50
CA GLN A 59 -9.10 9.42 2.58
C GLN A 59 -8.36 8.14 2.99
N PHE A 60 -7.05 8.13 2.76
CA PHE A 60 -6.15 7.11 3.30
C PHE A 60 -6.00 7.24 4.82
N GLY A 61 -5.91 6.12 5.54
CA GLY A 61 -5.59 6.10 6.96
C GLY A 61 -6.71 5.59 7.87
N PHE A 62 -6.57 5.84 9.17
CA PHE A 62 -7.61 5.52 10.17
C PHE A 62 -8.71 6.57 10.13
N VAL A 63 -9.69 6.38 9.26
CA VAL A 63 -10.72 7.37 8.95
C VAL A 63 -12.16 6.83 9.05
N ARG A 64 -12.33 5.55 9.39
CA ARG A 64 -13.62 4.85 9.45
C ARG A 64 -13.82 4.19 10.81
N ASP A 65 -15.05 3.77 11.12
CA ASP A 65 -15.45 3.11 12.36
C ASP A 65 -15.07 3.95 13.60
N PRO A 66 -15.75 5.12 13.82
CA PRO A 66 -15.47 5.98 14.96
C PRO A 66 -15.80 5.24 16.27
N ARG A 67 -14.93 5.40 17.27
CA ARG A 67 -15.09 4.84 18.61
C ARG A 67 -14.74 5.87 19.67
N ARG A 68 -15.51 5.90 20.75
CA ARG A 68 -15.19 6.74 21.90
C ARG A 68 -14.15 6.03 22.79
N ILE A 69 -13.04 6.67 23.02
CA ILE A 69 -11.96 6.22 23.93
C ILE A 69 -11.69 7.35 24.91
N GLY A 70 -12.25 7.24 26.11
CA GLY A 70 -12.28 8.35 27.07
C GLY A 70 -13.05 9.54 26.49
N SER A 71 -12.45 10.72 26.49
CA SER A 71 -13.01 11.95 25.91
C SER A 71 -12.75 12.11 24.41
N ARG A 72 -11.97 11.20 23.80
CA ARG A 72 -11.56 11.29 22.38
C ARG A 72 -12.43 10.41 21.50
N ILE A 73 -12.60 10.81 20.24
CA ILE A 73 -13.09 9.94 19.16
C ILE A 73 -11.88 9.48 18.36
N ALA A 74 -11.67 8.16 18.28
CA ALA A 74 -10.67 7.53 17.43
C ALA A 74 -11.36 6.74 16.33
N TYR A 75 -10.75 6.67 15.15
CA TYR A 75 -11.22 5.85 14.04
C TYR A 75 -10.46 4.54 14.04
N ALA A 76 -11.16 3.43 14.18
CA ALA A 76 -10.57 2.11 14.39
C ALA A 76 -10.34 1.33 13.10
N ARG A 77 -11.02 1.71 12.00
CA ARG A 77 -10.88 1.02 10.72
C ARG A 77 -10.00 1.81 9.76
N PHE A 78 -8.95 1.14 9.31
CA PHE A 78 -8.02 1.67 8.33
C PHE A 78 -8.59 1.59 6.91
N HIS A 79 -8.28 2.58 6.09
CA HIS A 79 -8.58 2.62 4.66
C HIS A 79 -7.27 2.68 3.88
N GLU A 80 -7.04 1.69 3.02
CA GLU A 80 -5.76 1.43 2.35
C GLU A 80 -5.51 2.33 1.13
N GLY A 81 -6.52 3.02 0.65
CA GLY A 81 -6.44 3.80 -0.59
C GLY A 81 -7.22 5.10 -0.54
N LEU A 82 -7.56 5.59 -1.71
CA LEU A 82 -8.36 6.80 -1.93
C LEU A 82 -9.67 6.40 -2.62
N ASP A 83 -10.81 6.79 -2.05
CA ASP A 83 -12.12 6.65 -2.70
C ASP A 83 -12.43 7.94 -3.46
N ILE A 84 -12.30 7.93 -4.78
CA ILE A 84 -12.48 9.10 -5.64
C ILE A 84 -13.87 9.07 -6.24
N LYS A 85 -14.69 10.09 -5.94
CA LYS A 85 -16.06 10.17 -6.44
C LYS A 85 -16.12 10.51 -7.93
N PRO A 86 -17.14 10.03 -8.67
CA PRO A 86 -17.32 10.37 -10.07
C PRO A 86 -17.73 11.83 -10.26
N LEU A 87 -17.35 12.39 -11.41
CA LEU A 87 -17.84 13.69 -11.90
C LEU A 87 -19.06 13.55 -12.80
N GLN A 88 -19.18 12.42 -13.51
CA GLN A 88 -20.18 12.22 -14.56
C GLN A 88 -21.07 11.01 -14.25
N ARG A 89 -22.36 11.18 -14.51
CA ARG A 89 -23.34 10.08 -14.42
C ARG A 89 -24.28 10.12 -15.63
N ASP A 90 -24.71 8.94 -16.08
CA ASP A 90 -25.76 8.81 -17.11
C ASP A 90 -27.16 9.20 -16.55
N ALA A 91 -28.16 9.18 -17.43
CA ALA A 91 -29.54 9.47 -17.05
C ALA A 91 -30.12 8.48 -16.02
N LYS A 92 -29.53 7.30 -15.84
CA LYS A 92 -29.88 6.29 -14.84
C LYS A 92 -29.09 6.42 -13.55
N GLY A 93 -28.17 7.41 -13.47
CA GLY A 93 -27.31 7.65 -12.29
C GLY A 93 -26.04 6.79 -12.25
N ASN A 94 -25.71 6.00 -13.28
CA ASN A 94 -24.46 5.23 -13.30
C ASN A 94 -23.27 6.14 -13.62
N PRO A 95 -22.13 5.95 -12.93
CA PRO A 95 -20.92 6.72 -13.23
C PRO A 95 -20.41 6.41 -14.65
N GLN A 96 -19.81 7.43 -15.27
CA GLN A 96 -19.28 7.34 -16.64
C GLN A 96 -17.78 7.68 -16.72
N ASP A 97 -17.17 8.03 -15.59
CA ASP A 97 -15.77 8.47 -15.54
C ASP A 97 -14.83 7.34 -15.93
N GLU A 98 -13.88 7.64 -16.82
CA GLU A 98 -12.78 6.74 -17.12
C GLU A 98 -11.78 6.71 -15.95
N VAL A 99 -11.20 5.54 -15.73
CA VAL A 99 -10.14 5.31 -14.76
C VAL A 99 -8.84 5.04 -15.51
N GLY A 100 -7.86 5.92 -15.36
CA GLY A 100 -6.55 5.86 -15.99
C GLY A 100 -5.46 5.32 -15.07
N ALA A 101 -4.39 4.79 -15.65
CA ALA A 101 -3.19 4.39 -14.94
C ALA A 101 -2.49 5.61 -14.33
N ILE A 102 -2.11 5.53 -13.05
CA ILE A 102 -1.41 6.63 -12.36
C ILE A 102 0.02 6.83 -12.86
N ALA A 103 0.61 5.84 -13.51
CA ALA A 103 1.97 5.85 -14.06
C ALA A 103 2.15 4.76 -15.12
N ASP A 104 3.26 4.81 -15.85
CA ASP A 104 3.68 3.75 -16.78
C ASP A 104 3.85 2.43 -16.03
N GLY A 105 3.47 1.31 -16.67
CA GLY A 105 3.59 0.00 -16.05
C GLY A 105 3.08 -1.14 -16.91
N VAL A 106 2.89 -2.29 -16.27
CA VAL A 106 2.31 -3.49 -16.88
C VAL A 106 1.13 -3.95 -16.03
N VAL A 107 -0.01 -4.18 -16.67
CA VAL A 107 -1.16 -4.81 -16.01
C VAL A 107 -0.76 -6.23 -15.62
N VAL A 108 -0.73 -6.53 -14.33
CA VAL A 108 -0.35 -7.87 -13.83
C VAL A 108 -1.56 -8.68 -13.38
N TYR A 109 -2.70 -8.00 -13.14
CA TYR A 109 -3.95 -8.65 -12.76
C TYR A 109 -5.16 -7.83 -13.19
N ALA A 110 -6.22 -8.51 -13.62
CA ALA A 110 -7.53 -7.91 -13.94
C ALA A 110 -8.64 -8.89 -13.51
N ALA A 111 -9.36 -8.56 -12.43
CA ALA A 111 -10.46 -9.35 -11.92
C ALA A 111 -11.71 -9.17 -12.79
N ALA A 112 -12.13 -10.21 -13.50
CA ALA A 112 -13.33 -10.19 -14.33
C ALA A 112 -14.63 -10.29 -13.51
N SER A 113 -14.61 -11.05 -12.40
CA SER A 113 -15.78 -11.27 -11.53
C SER A 113 -15.89 -10.18 -10.47
N SER A 114 -17.11 -9.67 -10.25
CA SER A 114 -17.40 -8.67 -9.22
C SER A 114 -17.72 -9.24 -7.85
N GLY A 115 -17.92 -10.56 -7.73
CA GLY A 115 -18.43 -11.21 -6.50
C GLY A 115 -17.37 -11.93 -5.66
N LEU A 116 -16.09 -11.90 -6.06
CA LEU A 116 -15.04 -12.69 -5.41
C LEU A 116 -14.25 -11.92 -4.33
N SER A 117 -14.42 -10.62 -4.23
CA SER A 117 -13.81 -9.80 -3.18
C SER A 117 -14.60 -8.53 -2.91
N ASN A 118 -14.26 -7.84 -1.80
CA ASN A 118 -14.80 -6.51 -1.52
C ASN A 118 -14.41 -5.46 -2.57
N TYR A 119 -13.29 -5.66 -3.28
CA TYR A 119 -12.85 -4.78 -4.37
C TYR A 119 -13.76 -4.87 -5.62
N GLY A 120 -14.61 -5.92 -5.73
CA GLY A 120 -15.38 -6.15 -6.95
C GLY A 120 -14.47 -6.43 -8.14
N ARG A 121 -14.73 -5.78 -9.28
CA ARG A 121 -13.79 -5.77 -10.41
C ARG A 121 -12.64 -4.82 -10.11
N TYR A 122 -11.43 -5.34 -10.18
CA TYR A 122 -10.24 -4.51 -9.95
C TYR A 122 -9.08 -4.91 -10.85
N ILE A 123 -8.17 -3.96 -11.05
CA ILE A 123 -6.97 -4.09 -11.87
C ILE A 123 -5.77 -3.78 -10.98
N VAL A 124 -4.68 -4.53 -11.18
CA VAL A 124 -3.38 -4.22 -10.58
C VAL A 124 -2.38 -3.96 -11.69
N VAL A 125 -1.69 -2.82 -11.59
CA VAL A 125 -0.60 -2.43 -12.49
C VAL A 125 0.71 -2.45 -11.71
N ARG A 126 1.70 -3.16 -12.23
CA ARG A 126 3.06 -3.16 -11.71
C ARG A 126 3.86 -2.02 -12.35
N HIS A 127 4.55 -1.29 -11.53
CA HIS A 127 5.50 -0.24 -11.87
C HIS A 127 6.88 -0.63 -11.36
N ASP A 128 7.94 -0.38 -12.15
CA ASP A 128 9.31 -0.64 -11.75
C ASP A 128 10.05 0.70 -11.61
N TRP A 129 10.24 1.18 -10.37
CA TRP A 129 10.88 2.46 -10.07
C TRP A 129 12.11 2.28 -9.20
N GLY A 130 13.25 2.79 -9.68
CA GLY A 130 14.50 2.72 -8.94
C GLY A 130 14.93 1.30 -8.58
N GLY A 131 14.62 0.32 -9.44
CA GLY A 131 14.95 -1.09 -9.24
C GLY A 131 14.02 -1.83 -8.26
N SER A 132 12.89 -1.21 -7.88
CA SER A 132 11.91 -1.80 -6.97
C SER A 132 10.52 -1.85 -7.61
N PRO A 133 9.74 -2.94 -7.41
CA PRO A 133 8.38 -3.04 -7.93
C PRO A 133 7.39 -2.31 -7.00
N TYR A 134 6.47 -1.54 -7.58
CA TYR A 134 5.33 -0.94 -6.91
C TYR A 134 4.06 -1.37 -7.62
N PHE A 135 2.93 -1.40 -6.90
CA PHE A 135 1.69 -1.94 -7.44
C PHE A 135 0.55 -0.96 -7.18
N SER A 136 -0.01 -0.36 -8.25
CA SER A 136 -1.25 0.38 -8.12
C SER A 136 -2.45 -0.55 -8.32
N LEU A 137 -3.49 -0.36 -7.49
CA LEU A 137 -4.72 -1.13 -7.54
C LEU A 137 -5.89 -0.17 -7.78
N TYR A 138 -6.80 -0.54 -8.69
CA TYR A 138 -7.97 0.24 -9.08
C TYR A 138 -9.21 -0.63 -8.94
N ALA A 139 -10.06 -0.36 -7.95
CA ALA A 139 -11.18 -1.23 -7.60
C ALA A 139 -12.55 -0.60 -7.87
N HIS A 140 -13.59 -1.41 -7.65
CA HIS A 140 -15.01 -1.10 -7.83
C HIS A 140 -15.43 -0.76 -9.26
N LEU A 141 -14.63 -1.21 -10.25
CA LEU A 141 -14.85 -0.89 -11.66
C LEU A 141 -16.16 -1.46 -12.19
N ALA A 142 -16.87 -0.68 -13.01
CA ALA A 142 -18.00 -1.16 -13.79
C ALA A 142 -17.54 -2.09 -14.93
N ALA A 143 -16.42 -1.75 -15.57
CA ALA A 143 -15.82 -2.55 -16.64
C ALA A 143 -14.29 -2.37 -16.66
N SER A 144 -13.57 -3.43 -17.03
CA SER A 144 -12.15 -3.39 -17.41
C SER A 144 -12.02 -3.15 -18.92
N ARG A 145 -11.01 -2.37 -19.32
CA ARG A 145 -10.62 -2.12 -20.72
C ARG A 145 -9.27 -2.73 -21.08
N VAL A 146 -8.62 -3.37 -20.11
CA VAL A 146 -7.27 -3.94 -20.24
C VAL A 146 -7.24 -5.37 -19.72
N SER A 147 -6.20 -6.11 -20.12
CA SER A 147 -5.94 -7.47 -19.69
C SER A 147 -4.53 -7.61 -19.11
N ALA A 148 -4.31 -8.66 -18.31
CA ALA A 148 -2.98 -8.97 -17.78
C ALA A 148 -1.96 -9.17 -18.91
N GLY A 149 -0.74 -8.66 -18.72
CA GLY A 149 0.34 -8.61 -19.71
C GLY A 149 0.39 -7.33 -20.54
N GLN A 150 -0.66 -6.52 -20.55
CA GLN A 150 -0.70 -5.27 -21.32
C GLN A 150 0.19 -4.21 -20.70
N LYS A 151 1.06 -3.58 -21.50
CA LYS A 151 1.80 -2.38 -21.13
C LYS A 151 0.88 -1.18 -21.21
N VAL A 152 0.99 -0.28 -20.22
CA VAL A 152 0.21 0.95 -20.12
C VAL A 152 1.12 2.12 -19.82
N GLN A 153 0.74 3.29 -20.33
CA GLN A 153 1.36 4.57 -19.96
C GLN A 153 0.49 5.30 -18.94
N ALA A 154 1.07 6.25 -18.24
CA ALA A 154 0.31 7.16 -17.37
C ALA A 154 -0.87 7.77 -18.15
N GLY A 155 -2.07 7.73 -17.55
CA GLY A 155 -3.31 8.18 -18.18
C GLY A 155 -3.98 7.19 -19.14
N THR A 156 -3.35 6.04 -19.49
CA THR A 156 -4.02 5.00 -20.27
C THR A 156 -5.30 4.53 -19.58
N THR A 157 -6.44 4.58 -20.25
CA THR A 157 -7.73 4.12 -19.69
C THR A 157 -7.68 2.63 -19.35
N LEU A 158 -7.79 2.31 -18.08
CA LEU A 158 -7.83 0.94 -17.55
C LEU A 158 -9.25 0.39 -17.49
N GLY A 159 -10.24 1.25 -17.23
CA GLY A 159 -11.62 0.84 -17.06
C GLY A 159 -12.56 2.01 -16.86
N ILE A 160 -13.79 1.68 -16.46
CA ILE A 160 -14.84 2.65 -16.13
C ILE A 160 -15.13 2.55 -14.64
N LEU A 161 -15.19 3.68 -13.95
CA LEU A 161 -15.58 3.81 -12.55
C LEU A 161 -16.95 3.15 -12.34
N GLY A 162 -17.11 2.47 -11.21
CA GLY A 162 -18.33 1.76 -10.90
C GLY A 162 -18.69 1.72 -9.42
N TYR A 163 -19.38 0.67 -9.02
CA TYR A 163 -19.78 0.38 -7.65
C TYR A 163 -19.86 -1.12 -7.40
N THR A 164 -19.00 -1.91 -8.07
CA THR A 164 -18.92 -3.36 -7.84
C THR A 164 -18.19 -3.67 -6.54
N GLY A 165 -18.47 -4.85 -5.95
CA GLY A 165 -17.93 -5.27 -4.67
C GLY A 165 -18.92 -5.11 -3.53
N SER A 166 -18.53 -5.53 -2.32
CA SER A 166 -19.44 -5.62 -1.18
C SER A 166 -19.67 -4.25 -0.52
N GLY A 167 -20.93 -3.94 -0.21
CA GLY A 167 -21.31 -2.77 0.60
C GLY A 167 -21.23 -1.43 -0.12
N ILE A 168 -21.20 -1.43 -1.46
CA ILE A 168 -21.19 -0.22 -2.28
C ILE A 168 -22.44 -0.24 -3.16
N ASP A 169 -23.16 0.87 -3.19
CA ASP A 169 -24.30 1.11 -4.03
C ASP A 169 -24.00 2.22 -5.06
N GLN A 170 -24.94 2.43 -5.99
CA GLN A 170 -24.82 3.44 -7.05
C GLN A 170 -24.61 4.87 -6.49
N ARG A 171 -25.25 5.21 -5.35
CA ARG A 171 -25.09 6.54 -4.69
C ARG A 171 -23.65 6.76 -4.23
N ARG A 172 -23.01 5.69 -3.77
CA ARG A 172 -21.63 5.69 -3.27
C ARG A 172 -20.61 5.19 -4.30
N ALA A 173 -20.98 5.19 -5.59
CA ALA A 173 -20.05 4.83 -6.65
C ALA A 173 -18.75 5.65 -6.58
N HIS A 174 -17.61 4.98 -6.71
CA HIS A 174 -16.27 5.57 -6.67
C HIS A 174 -15.25 4.62 -7.28
N VAL A 175 -14.08 5.12 -7.64
CA VAL A 175 -12.91 4.26 -7.80
C VAL A 175 -12.10 4.29 -6.51
N HIS A 176 -11.77 3.11 -5.99
CA HIS A 176 -10.82 2.95 -4.90
C HIS A 176 -9.43 2.70 -5.49
N VAL A 177 -8.46 3.56 -5.15
CA VAL A 177 -7.12 3.52 -5.73
C VAL A 177 -6.07 3.40 -4.64
N GLU A 178 -5.16 2.44 -4.80
CA GLU A 178 -4.04 2.21 -3.90
C GLU A 178 -2.70 2.30 -4.65
N LEU A 179 -1.63 2.61 -3.93
CA LEU A 179 -0.26 2.35 -4.32
C LEU A 179 0.39 1.50 -3.22
N ASN A 180 0.95 0.35 -3.59
CA ASN A 180 1.32 -0.69 -2.64
C ASN A 180 2.75 -1.18 -2.80
N LEU A 181 3.35 -1.67 -1.70
CA LEU A 181 4.42 -2.64 -1.72
C LEU A 181 3.82 -4.06 -1.77
N PHE A 182 4.55 -4.98 -2.38
CA PHE A 182 4.23 -6.41 -2.47
C PHE A 182 4.98 -7.17 -1.37
N LEU A 183 4.28 -7.98 -0.59
CA LEU A 183 4.86 -8.63 0.58
C LEU A 183 5.57 -9.94 0.24
N SER A 184 4.90 -10.88 -0.45
CA SER A 184 5.49 -12.19 -0.69
C SER A 184 4.97 -12.89 -1.96
N SER A 185 5.88 -13.46 -2.74
CA SER A 185 5.56 -14.38 -3.84
C SER A 185 4.99 -15.71 -3.36
N ARG A 186 5.17 -16.05 -2.08
CA ARG A 186 4.65 -17.28 -1.44
C ARG A 186 3.29 -17.09 -0.78
N PHE A 187 2.58 -16.01 -1.12
CA PHE A 187 1.28 -15.66 -0.52
C PHE A 187 0.26 -16.82 -0.56
N GLU A 188 0.21 -17.60 -1.64
CA GLU A 188 -0.73 -18.73 -1.76
C GLU A 188 -0.52 -19.77 -0.65
N ALA A 189 0.72 -20.15 -0.38
CA ALA A 189 1.06 -21.08 0.69
C ALA A 189 0.71 -20.52 2.07
N TRP A 190 1.02 -19.24 2.29
CA TRP A 190 0.66 -18.57 3.53
C TRP A 190 -0.87 -18.47 3.70
N HIS A 191 -1.60 -18.13 2.64
CA HIS A 191 -3.07 -18.03 2.69
C HIS A 191 -3.69 -19.38 3.03
N ALA A 192 -3.29 -20.45 2.33
CA ALA A 192 -3.80 -21.80 2.56
C ALA A 192 -3.53 -22.31 4.00
N ALA A 193 -2.41 -21.90 4.61
CA ALA A 193 -2.09 -22.25 6.00
C ALA A 193 -2.87 -21.46 7.05
N ASN A 194 -3.47 -20.33 6.70
CA ASN A 194 -4.08 -19.40 7.66
C ASN A 194 -5.59 -19.17 7.48
N PHE A 195 -6.16 -19.54 6.32
CA PHE A 195 -7.57 -19.31 6.00
C PHE A 195 -8.21 -20.56 5.38
N SER A 196 -9.45 -20.81 5.77
CA SER A 196 -10.26 -21.89 5.18
C SER A 196 -10.98 -21.52 3.88
N THR A 197 -11.10 -20.22 3.59
CA THR A 197 -11.72 -19.72 2.36
C THR A 197 -10.72 -19.73 1.22
N PRO A 198 -11.13 -20.09 -0.02
CA PRO A 198 -10.24 -20.07 -1.18
C PRO A 198 -9.70 -18.67 -1.48
N ASN A 199 -8.45 -18.59 -1.90
CA ASN A 199 -7.90 -17.37 -2.52
C ASN A 199 -8.25 -17.38 -4.02
N HIS A 200 -8.99 -16.38 -4.47
CA HIS A 200 -9.40 -16.24 -5.88
C HIS A 200 -8.53 -15.27 -6.68
N HIS A 201 -7.54 -14.66 -6.06
CA HIS A 201 -6.81 -13.51 -6.61
C HIS A 201 -5.30 -13.75 -6.72
N GLY A 202 -4.85 -14.97 -6.42
CA GLY A 202 -3.45 -15.31 -6.43
C GLY A 202 -2.65 -14.37 -5.52
N VAL A 203 -1.44 -14.05 -5.93
CA VAL A 203 -0.55 -13.15 -5.19
C VAL A 203 -1.00 -11.68 -5.19
N TYR A 204 -2.01 -11.33 -6.00
CA TYR A 204 -2.56 -9.96 -6.07
C TYR A 204 -3.81 -9.77 -5.19
N ASN A 205 -4.00 -10.64 -4.21
CA ASN A 205 -4.96 -10.46 -3.12
C ASN A 205 -4.56 -9.24 -2.26
N GLY A 206 -5.53 -8.43 -1.83
CA GLY A 206 -5.28 -7.23 -1.03
C GLY A 206 -4.52 -7.47 0.28
N LEU A 207 -4.56 -8.70 0.85
CA LEU A 207 -3.75 -9.04 2.03
C LEU A 207 -2.24 -9.11 1.74
N ASN A 208 -1.85 -9.25 0.49
CA ASN A 208 -0.45 -9.30 0.05
C ASN A 208 0.08 -7.96 -0.47
N LEU A 209 -0.78 -6.96 -0.51
CA LEU A 209 -0.48 -5.60 -0.95
C LEU A 209 -0.62 -4.66 0.25
N ILE A 210 0.43 -3.89 0.56
CA ILE A 210 0.41 -2.96 1.69
C ILE A 210 0.52 -1.52 1.21
N GLY A 211 -0.53 -0.73 1.48
CA GLY A 211 -0.71 0.62 0.95
C GLY A 211 0.27 1.65 1.49
N LEU A 212 0.76 2.51 0.58
CA LEU A 212 1.41 3.77 0.87
C LEU A 212 0.35 4.87 0.98
N ASP A 213 0.63 5.93 1.73
CA ASP A 213 -0.21 7.12 1.73
C ASP A 213 -0.10 7.85 0.37
N LEU A 214 -0.94 7.41 -0.57
CA LEU A 214 -1.00 7.94 -1.93
C LEU A 214 -1.48 9.40 -1.94
N GLN A 215 -2.35 9.81 -0.99
CA GLN A 215 -2.79 11.20 -0.85
C GLN A 215 -1.62 12.10 -0.49
N ALA A 216 -0.88 11.74 0.56
CA ALA A 216 0.30 12.50 0.98
C ALA A 216 1.35 12.56 -0.13
N LEU A 217 1.53 11.46 -0.89
CA LEU A 217 2.47 11.41 -2.01
C LEU A 217 2.07 12.38 -3.13
N TYR A 218 0.79 12.43 -3.56
CA TYR A 218 0.31 13.41 -4.55
C TYR A 218 0.54 14.86 -4.09
N LEU A 219 0.14 15.16 -2.86
CA LEU A 219 0.29 16.50 -2.29
C LEU A 219 1.76 16.93 -2.16
N ALA A 220 2.62 15.99 -1.80
CA ALA A 220 4.06 16.23 -1.68
C ALA A 220 4.74 16.38 -3.05
N GLN A 221 4.36 15.57 -4.06
CA GLN A 221 4.90 15.70 -5.41
C GLN A 221 4.46 17.01 -6.10
N LYS A 222 3.29 17.55 -5.80
CA LYS A 222 2.89 18.90 -6.27
C LYS A 222 3.88 19.98 -5.81
N LYS A 223 4.45 19.82 -4.60
CA LYS A 223 5.45 20.75 -4.04
C LYS A 223 6.89 20.40 -4.43
N LYS A 224 7.19 19.11 -4.51
CA LYS A 224 8.52 18.58 -4.84
C LYS A 224 8.40 17.42 -5.84
N PRO A 225 8.35 17.72 -7.15
CA PRO A 225 8.17 16.70 -8.21
C PRO A 225 9.21 15.56 -8.19
N SER A 226 10.39 15.81 -7.61
CA SER A 226 11.46 14.81 -7.47
C SER A 226 11.27 13.83 -6.31
N LEU A 227 10.18 13.93 -5.53
CA LEU A 227 9.93 13.01 -4.42
C LEU A 227 9.59 11.62 -4.95
N THR A 228 10.34 10.61 -4.53
CA THR A 228 10.10 9.20 -4.88
C THR A 228 9.17 8.51 -3.88
N ALA A 229 8.51 7.42 -4.31
CA ALA A 229 7.72 6.59 -3.40
C ALA A 229 8.58 6.01 -2.26
N ALA A 230 9.82 5.58 -2.54
CA ALA A 230 10.74 5.11 -1.50
C ALA A 230 11.02 6.18 -0.43
N ASN A 231 11.22 7.44 -0.84
CA ASN A 231 11.44 8.54 0.10
C ASN A 231 10.17 8.86 0.91
N ALA A 232 8.99 8.73 0.33
CA ALA A 232 7.73 8.88 1.04
C ALA A 232 7.55 7.78 2.11
N VAL A 233 7.87 6.52 1.77
CA VAL A 233 7.86 5.42 2.74
C VAL A 233 8.83 5.68 3.90
N LYS A 234 10.08 6.08 3.61
CA LYS A 234 11.07 6.39 4.65
C LYS A 234 10.69 7.57 5.55
N ALA A 235 9.88 8.50 5.05
CA ALA A 235 9.37 9.63 5.83
C ALA A 235 8.12 9.29 6.66
N THR A 236 7.56 8.08 6.48
CA THR A 236 6.38 7.63 7.20
C THR A 236 6.69 7.39 8.68
N GLU A 237 5.76 7.72 9.55
CA GLU A 237 5.90 7.56 10.98
C GLU A 237 5.97 6.08 11.39
N SER A 238 6.91 5.76 12.28
CA SER A 238 7.05 4.42 12.86
C SER A 238 5.92 4.15 13.86
N GLY A 239 5.29 2.97 13.75
CA GLY A 239 4.24 2.50 14.65
C GLY A 239 4.73 1.46 15.65
N TYR A 240 5.44 0.45 15.16
CA TYR A 240 5.97 -0.62 16.01
C TYR A 240 7.18 -1.30 15.36
N ARG A 241 7.96 -2.02 16.19
CA ARG A 241 9.11 -2.81 15.75
C ARG A 241 8.96 -4.25 16.19
N VAL A 242 9.45 -5.15 15.36
CA VAL A 242 9.37 -6.60 15.61
C VAL A 242 10.72 -7.23 15.32
N ALA A 243 11.24 -8.01 16.28
CA ALA A 243 12.36 -8.91 16.03
C ALA A 243 11.85 -10.18 15.34
N VAL A 244 12.56 -10.64 14.31
CA VAL A 244 12.22 -11.82 13.51
C VAL A 244 13.44 -12.72 13.42
N PRO A 245 13.32 -14.08 13.47
CA PRO A 245 14.45 -14.98 13.35
C PRO A 245 15.33 -14.71 12.12
N GLY A 246 16.62 -14.96 12.25
CA GLY A 246 17.60 -14.69 11.18
C GLY A 246 17.47 -15.58 9.94
N ASP A 247 16.71 -16.68 10.04
CA ASP A 247 16.38 -17.58 8.93
C ASP A 247 15.15 -17.16 8.11
N ALA A 248 14.49 -16.05 8.49
CA ALA A 248 13.44 -15.46 7.68
C ALA A 248 13.96 -15.08 6.28
N GLU A 249 13.18 -15.36 5.25
CA GLU A 249 13.61 -15.20 3.85
C GLU A 249 13.81 -13.72 3.44
N MET A 250 13.13 -12.81 4.13
CA MET A 250 13.18 -11.36 3.92
C MET A 250 13.04 -10.98 2.44
N GLU A 251 12.06 -11.59 1.74
CA GLU A 251 11.76 -11.27 0.34
C GLU A 251 11.53 -9.78 0.13
N ILE A 252 11.00 -9.11 1.14
CA ILE A 252 10.79 -7.65 1.14
C ILE A 252 12.09 -6.88 0.87
N LEU A 253 13.25 -7.36 1.33
CA LEU A 253 14.55 -6.75 1.05
C LEU A 253 15.03 -7.02 -0.38
N LYS A 254 14.64 -8.13 -0.99
CA LYS A 254 14.97 -8.42 -2.39
C LYS A 254 14.23 -7.48 -3.32
N ASN A 255 12.94 -7.19 -3.00
CA ASN A 255 12.10 -6.28 -3.76
C ASN A 255 12.40 -4.81 -3.46
N TYR A 256 12.74 -4.49 -2.21
CA TYR A 256 12.94 -3.12 -1.72
C TYR A 256 14.26 -3.01 -0.94
N PRO A 257 15.43 -3.11 -1.60
CA PRO A 257 16.73 -3.10 -0.91
C PRO A 257 17.00 -1.82 -0.13
N TRP A 258 16.32 -0.73 -0.48
CA TRP A 258 16.39 0.56 0.22
C TRP A 258 15.73 0.55 1.61
N LEU A 259 15.01 -0.52 2.00
CA LEU A 259 14.54 -0.73 3.38
C LEU A 259 15.65 -1.14 4.35
N LEU A 260 16.78 -1.66 3.85
CA LEU A 260 17.88 -2.08 4.72
C LEU A 260 18.55 -0.87 5.36
N GLU A 261 18.64 -0.86 6.68
CA GLU A 261 19.44 0.09 7.46
C GLU A 261 20.83 -0.50 7.74
N GLY A 262 21.85 0.29 7.46
CA GLY A 262 23.25 -0.12 7.62
C GLY A 262 23.79 -0.91 6.44
N THR A 263 24.78 -1.76 6.68
CA THR A 263 25.40 -2.61 5.67
C THR A 263 24.73 -3.99 5.59
N HIS A 264 24.71 -4.55 4.39
CA HIS A 264 24.29 -5.94 4.21
C HIS A 264 25.16 -6.86 5.06
N PRO A 265 24.59 -7.74 5.90
CA PRO A 265 25.39 -8.68 6.68
C PRO A 265 26.16 -9.62 5.74
N ALA A 266 27.41 -9.98 6.10
CA ALA A 266 28.25 -10.89 5.32
C ALA A 266 27.69 -12.33 5.24
N GLY A 267 26.66 -12.64 6.03
CA GLY A 267 25.96 -13.92 6.07
C GLY A 267 24.59 -13.76 6.70
N LYS A 268 23.96 -14.86 7.13
CA LYS A 268 22.70 -14.78 7.89
C LYS A 268 22.94 -14.07 9.21
N PRO A 269 22.18 -13.01 9.53
CA PRO A 269 22.24 -12.39 10.86
C PRO A 269 21.61 -13.32 11.91
N ALA A 270 21.86 -13.07 13.19
CA ALA A 270 21.21 -13.82 14.26
C ALA A 270 19.68 -13.56 14.29
N SER A 271 19.26 -12.34 13.96
CA SER A 271 17.87 -11.96 13.74
C SER A 271 17.78 -10.70 12.90
N TRP A 272 16.55 -10.32 12.54
CA TRP A 272 16.21 -9.05 11.92
C TRP A 272 15.32 -8.24 12.86
N GLU A 273 15.49 -6.92 12.89
CA GLU A 273 14.49 -6.00 13.45
C GLU A 273 13.81 -5.27 12.30
N VAL A 274 12.49 -5.38 12.21
CA VAL A 274 11.68 -4.73 11.18
C VAL A 274 10.84 -3.63 11.83
N THR A 275 10.97 -2.42 11.30
CA THR A 275 10.16 -1.26 11.69
C THR A 275 8.96 -1.17 10.75
N PHE A 276 7.76 -1.08 11.33
CA PHE A 276 6.51 -0.92 10.62
C PHE A 276 5.85 0.43 10.95
N SER A 277 5.09 0.97 9.99
CA SER A 277 4.12 2.03 10.27
C SER A 277 3.00 1.53 11.19
N PRO A 278 2.13 2.40 11.71
CA PRO A 278 0.96 1.96 12.47
C PRO A 278 0.08 0.94 11.72
N TRP A 279 -0.04 1.04 10.41
CA TRP A 279 -0.88 0.13 9.62
C TRP A 279 -0.14 -1.08 9.01
N GLY A 280 1.14 -1.23 9.30
CA GLY A 280 1.92 -2.40 8.90
C GLY A 280 2.81 -2.21 7.66
N LEU A 281 2.91 -1.00 7.09
CA LEU A 281 3.86 -0.74 5.99
C LEU A 281 5.29 -0.91 6.51
N PRO A 282 6.13 -1.79 5.93
CA PRO A 282 7.53 -1.90 6.29
C PRO A 282 8.28 -0.60 5.95
N LEU A 283 9.00 -0.05 6.93
CA LEU A 283 9.71 1.23 6.81
C LEU A 283 11.22 1.05 6.81
N ALA A 284 11.71 0.08 7.58
CA ALA A 284 13.13 -0.21 7.73
C ALA A 284 13.34 -1.66 8.20
N VAL A 285 14.48 -2.23 7.82
CA VAL A 285 14.95 -3.55 8.27
C VAL A 285 16.39 -3.44 8.70
N LYS A 286 16.72 -3.93 9.89
CA LYS A 286 18.06 -3.90 10.45
C LYS A 286 18.50 -5.31 10.85
N ALA A 287 19.73 -5.70 10.49
CA ALA A 287 20.32 -6.93 10.99
C ALA A 287 20.70 -6.80 12.48
N SER A 288 20.47 -7.87 13.24
CA SER A 288 20.79 -7.93 14.69
C SER A 288 21.72 -9.11 15.00
N THR A 289 22.56 -8.94 16.01
CA THR A 289 23.44 -9.98 16.54
C THR A 289 22.80 -10.83 17.63
N THR A 290 21.62 -10.43 18.11
CA THR A 290 20.86 -11.15 19.15
C THR A 290 19.92 -12.16 18.49
N ALA A 291 20.08 -13.44 18.74
CA ALA A 291 19.24 -14.48 18.19
C ALA A 291 17.83 -14.46 18.82
N VAL A 292 16.82 -14.71 17.98
CA VAL A 292 15.44 -14.90 18.44
C VAL A 292 14.87 -16.16 17.77
N THR A 293 13.96 -16.86 18.43
CA THR A 293 13.38 -18.14 17.96
C THR A 293 12.00 -17.98 17.34
N ALA A 294 11.35 -16.83 17.55
CA ALA A 294 10.04 -16.50 16.99
C ALA A 294 9.89 -14.97 16.90
N PRO A 295 9.02 -14.45 16.02
CA PRO A 295 8.74 -13.02 15.97
C PRO A 295 8.12 -12.53 17.27
N PHE A 296 8.63 -11.38 17.79
CA PHE A 296 8.03 -10.71 18.93
C PHE A 296 8.19 -9.19 18.83
N LEU A 297 7.29 -8.46 19.48
CA LEU A 297 7.29 -7.00 19.54
C LEU A 297 8.48 -6.51 20.37
N THR A 298 9.33 -5.63 19.81
CA THR A 298 10.45 -5.01 20.52
C THR A 298 10.12 -3.58 20.96
N TRP A 299 9.22 -2.91 20.25
CA TRP A 299 8.80 -1.55 20.54
C TRP A 299 7.44 -1.25 19.91
N VAL A 300 6.66 -0.39 20.55
CA VAL A 300 5.41 0.17 20.02
C VAL A 300 5.29 1.63 20.43
N LYS A 301 4.81 2.46 19.49
CA LYS A 301 4.53 3.87 19.75
C LYS A 301 3.29 4.01 20.62
N ASP A 302 3.39 4.78 21.70
CA ASP A 302 2.22 5.20 22.48
C ASP A 302 1.46 6.30 21.73
N ALA A 303 0.26 5.98 21.27
CA ALA A 303 -0.65 6.91 20.61
C ALA A 303 -1.70 7.50 21.57
N GLY A 304 -1.59 7.19 22.89
CA GLY A 304 -2.58 7.59 23.90
C GLY A 304 -3.94 6.90 23.76
N ILE A 305 -4.00 5.80 23.01
CA ILE A 305 -5.17 4.93 22.82
C ILE A 305 -4.68 3.47 22.76
N PRO A 306 -5.56 2.45 22.99
CA PRO A 306 -5.15 1.05 22.89
C PRO A 306 -4.51 0.73 21.54
N HIS A 307 -3.37 0.02 21.56
CA HIS A 307 -2.59 -0.30 20.35
C HIS A 307 -3.42 -1.02 19.30
N TYR A 308 -4.32 -1.92 19.71
CA TYR A 308 -5.21 -2.64 18.79
C TYR A 308 -5.97 -1.71 17.85
N THR A 309 -6.38 -0.54 18.35
CA THR A 309 -7.17 0.43 17.58
C THR A 309 -6.39 1.07 16.44
N HIS A 310 -5.10 1.40 16.65
CA HIS A 310 -4.29 2.13 15.66
C HIS A 310 -3.18 1.29 15.01
N THR A 311 -3.21 -0.03 15.20
CA THR A 311 -2.28 -0.96 14.54
C THR A 311 -3.00 -2.00 13.67
N ARG A 312 -4.22 -1.71 13.21
CA ARG A 312 -5.05 -2.66 12.46
C ARG A 312 -5.23 -4.00 13.18
N GLY A 313 -5.22 -3.99 14.51
CA GLY A 313 -5.31 -5.20 15.31
C GLY A 313 -4.01 -6.01 15.43
N CYS A 314 -2.88 -5.54 14.87
CA CYS A 314 -1.62 -6.28 14.92
C CYS A 314 -0.96 -6.31 16.29
N VAL A 315 -1.14 -5.26 17.10
CA VAL A 315 -0.55 -5.14 18.44
C VAL A 315 -1.66 -4.93 19.47
N THR A 316 -1.58 -5.59 20.61
CA THR A 316 -2.44 -5.36 21.77
C THR A 316 -1.63 -4.78 22.93
N GLY A 317 -2.30 -4.07 23.85
CA GLY A 317 -1.68 -3.36 24.96
C GLY A 317 -1.93 -1.85 24.89
N SER A 318 -1.22 -1.08 25.70
CA SER A 318 -1.33 0.38 25.78
C SER A 318 -0.05 1.01 26.37
N GLY A 319 0.12 2.31 26.19
CA GLY A 319 1.31 3.03 26.66
C GLY A 319 2.58 2.52 25.98
N SER A 320 3.61 2.22 26.75
CA SER A 320 4.89 1.70 26.24
C SER A 320 4.96 0.17 26.17
N THR A 321 3.88 -0.54 26.51
CA THR A 321 3.86 -2.01 26.59
C THR A 321 2.86 -2.61 25.62
N GLY A 322 3.23 -3.74 25.00
CA GLY A 322 2.36 -4.44 24.07
C GLY A 322 2.90 -5.81 23.66
N LYS A 323 2.11 -6.54 22.90
CA LYS A 323 2.51 -7.79 22.27
C LYS A 323 1.80 -7.95 20.94
N LEU A 324 2.37 -8.73 20.02
CA LEU A 324 1.69 -9.12 18.79
C LEU A 324 0.43 -9.92 19.11
N THR A 325 -0.65 -9.64 18.39
CA THR A 325 -1.83 -10.51 18.36
C THR A 325 -1.58 -11.70 17.45
N ALA A 326 -2.50 -12.66 17.41
CA ALA A 326 -2.43 -13.77 16.43
C ALA A 326 -2.44 -13.23 14.99
N ASP A 327 -3.25 -12.20 14.69
CA ASP A 327 -3.32 -11.56 13.38
C ASP A 327 -2.04 -10.80 13.06
N GLY A 328 -1.49 -10.07 14.05
CA GLY A 328 -0.21 -9.39 13.91
C GLY A 328 0.95 -10.36 13.66
N LEU A 329 0.96 -11.49 14.35
CA LEU A 329 1.96 -12.54 14.11
C LEU A 329 1.84 -13.13 12.70
N ARG A 330 0.60 -13.43 12.24
CA ARG A 330 0.36 -13.90 10.86
C ARG A 330 0.85 -12.91 9.83
N PHE A 331 0.53 -11.63 10.03
CA PHE A 331 0.97 -10.56 9.14
C PHE A 331 2.49 -10.42 9.09
N VAL A 332 3.17 -10.37 10.24
CA VAL A 332 4.63 -10.28 10.33
C VAL A 332 5.30 -11.48 9.65
N LYS A 333 4.77 -12.68 9.83
CA LYS A 333 5.24 -13.88 9.14
C LYS A 333 5.17 -13.72 7.63
N LEU A 334 4.06 -13.23 7.08
CA LEU A 334 3.93 -12.95 5.65
C LEU A 334 4.95 -11.92 5.18
N ALA A 335 5.02 -10.77 5.84
CA ALA A 335 5.88 -9.65 5.44
C ALA A 335 7.37 -10.00 5.49
N CYS A 336 7.77 -10.90 6.38
CA CYS A 336 9.17 -11.29 6.57
C CYS A 336 9.53 -12.65 5.92
N GLY A 337 8.53 -13.38 5.38
CA GLY A 337 8.76 -14.69 4.77
C GLY A 337 9.21 -15.76 5.79
N TRP A 338 8.59 -15.80 6.97
CA TRP A 338 8.88 -16.77 8.04
C TRP A 338 7.68 -17.69 8.31
N PHE A 339 7.38 -18.61 7.34
CA PHE A 339 6.27 -19.58 7.40
C PHE A 339 6.50 -20.75 6.48
#